data_b669c98ee467960415e82e953ce24989
#
_entry.id   b669c98ee467960415e82e953ce24989
#
_cell.length_a   1.000
_cell.length_b   1.000
_cell.length_c   1.000
_cell.angle_alpha   90.00
_cell.angle_beta   90.00
_cell.angle_gamma   90.00
#
_symmetry.space_group_name_H-M   'P 1'
#
loop_
_entity.id
_entity.type
_entity.pdbx_description
1 polymer ?
#
loop_
_entity_poly.entity_id
_entity_poly.type
_entity_poly.pdbx_seq_one_letter_code
_entity_poly.pdbx_strand_id
1 'polypeptide(L)'
;MPTRFLDDATPVVQFDPQLEISPFALFRRLKDGDPPLLPLLIDVRPEPGRLSLAGAVSYPGPDWSPPADRDVVLFDDDGTTAVDGARHMQGAGWPRVKALFGGLDLYEFSLDPEVVGEETFLLRG
;
A
#
# COMPACT_ATOMS: atom_id res chain seq x y z
N MET A 1 -9.07 -14.76 -27.20
CA MET A 1 -8.55 -14.36 -27.08
C MET A 1 -7.56 -13.39 -27.16
N PRO A 2 -7.62 -12.44 -27.47
CA PRO A 2 -6.63 -11.51 -27.70
C PRO A 2 -5.72 -11.24 -26.56
N THR A 3 -6.16 -11.56 -25.42
CA THR A 3 -5.33 -11.30 -24.29
C THR A 3 -4.24 -12.30 -24.14
N ARG A 4 -4.21 -13.32 -25.01
CA ARG A 4 -3.25 -14.29 -24.83
C ARG A 4 -1.89 -13.82 -25.00
N PHE A 5 -1.61 -12.86 -25.82
CA PHE A 5 -0.27 -12.39 -25.96
C PHE A 5 0.24 -11.76 -24.69
N LEU A 6 -0.61 -11.27 -23.82
CA LEU A 6 -0.19 -10.74 -22.55
C LEU A 6 0.29 -11.86 -21.64
N ASP A 7 -0.39 -12.98 -21.69
CA ASP A 7 -0.03 -14.11 -20.83
C ASP A 7 1.34 -14.67 -21.18
N ASP A 8 1.69 -14.62 -22.46
CA ASP A 8 2.94 -15.20 -22.91
C ASP A 8 4.10 -14.26 -22.80
N ALA A 9 3.86 -12.98 -23.00
CA ALA A 9 4.94 -12.03 -23.14
C ALA A 9 5.33 -11.35 -21.86
N THR A 10 4.38 -11.08 -20.99
CA THR A 10 4.63 -10.25 -19.81
C THR A 10 3.78 -10.74 -18.65
N PRO A 11 4.38 -10.86 -17.45
CA PRO A 11 3.58 -11.20 -16.29
C PRO A 11 2.52 -10.12 -16.08
N VAL A 12 1.31 -10.55 -15.85
CA VAL A 12 0.21 -9.62 -15.58
C VAL A 12 0.17 -9.38 -14.08
N VAL A 13 0.29 -8.12 -13.68
CA VAL A 13 0.16 -7.74 -12.29
C VAL A 13 -1.33 -7.66 -11.97
N GLN A 14 -1.80 -8.53 -11.12
CA GLN A 14 -3.21 -8.60 -10.77
C GLN A 14 -3.42 -8.16 -9.33
N PHE A 15 -4.45 -7.37 -9.12
CA PHE A 15 -4.85 -6.95 -7.80
C PHE A 15 -5.46 -8.14 -7.04
N ASP A 16 -4.94 -8.40 -5.84
CA ASP A 16 -5.45 -9.44 -4.98
C ASP A 16 -6.05 -8.80 -3.72
N PRO A 17 -7.39 -8.75 -3.62
CA PRO A 17 -8.02 -8.05 -2.49
C PRO A 17 -7.76 -8.67 -1.13
N GLN A 18 -7.26 -9.90 -1.08
CA GLN A 18 -6.89 -10.51 0.20
C GLN A 18 -5.54 -10.03 0.69
N LEU A 19 -4.66 -9.63 -0.22
CA LEU A 19 -3.32 -9.18 0.10
C LEU A 19 -3.12 -7.68 -0.08
N GLU A 20 -3.98 -7.03 -0.85
CA GLU A 20 -3.72 -5.67 -1.31
C GLU A 20 -4.92 -4.76 -1.13
N ILE A 21 -4.64 -3.47 -1.00
CA ILE A 21 -5.65 -2.42 -1.02
C ILE A 21 -5.30 -1.47 -2.16
N SER A 22 -6.30 -1.05 -2.94
CA SER A 22 -6.07 -0.14 -4.05
C SER A 22 -5.78 1.28 -3.54
N PRO A 23 -5.11 2.11 -4.35
CA PRO A 23 -4.88 3.50 -3.97
C PRO A 23 -6.16 4.25 -3.61
N PHE A 24 -7.20 4.09 -4.41
CA PHE A 24 -8.45 4.79 -4.17
C PHE A 24 -9.13 4.32 -2.88
N ALA A 25 -9.11 3.03 -2.61
CA ALA A 25 -9.68 2.49 -1.38
C ALA A 25 -8.91 2.99 -0.15
N LEU A 26 -7.58 3.04 -0.23
CA LEU A 26 -6.79 3.60 0.85
C LEU A 26 -7.09 5.08 1.07
N PHE A 27 -7.15 5.84 -0.02
CA PHE A 27 -7.48 7.26 0.07
C PHE A 27 -8.82 7.48 0.78
N ARG A 28 -9.84 6.69 0.42
CA ARG A 28 -11.15 6.79 1.05
C ARG A 28 -11.08 6.45 2.53
N ARG A 29 -10.29 5.45 2.90
CA ARG A 29 -10.10 5.11 4.31
C ARG A 29 -9.45 6.24 5.09
N LEU A 30 -8.45 6.90 4.50
CA LEU A 30 -7.75 8.00 5.17
C LEU A 30 -8.62 9.24 5.26
N LYS A 31 -9.45 9.48 4.26
CA LYS A 31 -10.30 10.66 4.22
C LYS A 31 -11.52 10.53 5.13
N ASP A 32 -12.18 9.38 5.11
CA ASP A 32 -13.46 9.19 5.78
C ASP A 32 -13.35 8.56 7.16
N GLY A 33 -12.19 8.03 7.53
CA GLY A 33 -12.02 7.32 8.80
C GLY A 33 -11.77 8.24 9.97
N ASP A 34 -12.25 7.84 11.14
CA ASP A 34 -11.91 8.51 12.38
C ASP A 34 -10.50 8.10 12.83
N PRO A 35 -9.75 8.99 13.51
CA PRO A 35 -8.38 8.70 13.89
C PRO A 35 -8.13 7.34 14.52
N PRO A 36 -8.94 6.86 15.47
CA PRO A 36 -8.69 5.54 16.07
C PRO A 36 -8.87 4.38 15.09
N LEU A 37 -9.58 4.61 13.97
CA LEU A 37 -9.90 3.58 13.00
C LEU A 37 -9.06 3.67 11.73
N LEU A 38 -8.16 4.64 11.64
CA LEU A 38 -7.30 4.78 10.48
C LEU A 38 -6.31 3.63 10.42
N PRO A 39 -5.98 3.14 9.22
CA PRO A 39 -4.96 2.10 9.10
C PRO A 39 -3.59 2.64 9.50
N LEU A 40 -2.76 1.76 10.02
CA LEU A 40 -1.37 2.08 10.30
C LEU A 40 -0.59 1.93 8.99
N LEU A 41 0.09 2.99 8.56
CA LEU A 41 0.83 2.99 7.31
C LEU A 41 2.30 2.73 7.59
N ILE A 42 2.85 1.68 7.00
CA ILE A 42 4.23 1.25 7.23
C ILE A 42 5.01 1.30 5.93
N ASP A 43 6.06 2.12 5.92
CA ASP A 43 6.98 2.23 4.79
C ASP A 43 8.01 1.12 4.88
N VAL A 44 7.96 0.16 3.95
CA VAL A 44 8.88 -0.99 3.99
C VAL A 44 10.11 -0.78 3.12
N ARG A 45 10.30 0.42 2.56
CA ARG A 45 11.51 0.71 1.79
C ARG A 45 12.72 0.81 2.71
N PRO A 46 13.89 0.36 2.26
CA PRO A 46 15.12 0.53 3.05
C PRO A 46 15.43 2.00 3.30
N GLU A 47 15.12 2.85 2.32
CA GLU A 47 15.31 4.29 2.44
C GLU A 47 14.10 5.00 1.87
N PRO A 48 13.63 6.08 2.52
CA PRO A 48 12.50 6.83 1.99
C PRO A 48 12.92 7.51 0.69
N GLY A 49 11.99 7.56 -0.25
CA GLY A 49 12.20 8.23 -1.51
C GLY A 49 11.54 9.61 -1.55
N ARG A 50 11.31 10.10 -2.76
CA ARG A 50 10.66 11.38 -2.98
C ARG A 50 9.22 11.41 -2.48
N LEU A 51 8.53 10.28 -2.61
CA LEU A 51 7.13 10.21 -2.23
C LEU A 51 6.97 9.50 -0.90
N SER A 52 5.94 9.86 -0.16
CA SER A 52 5.53 9.17 1.06
C SER A 52 4.05 9.42 1.30
N LEU A 53 3.52 8.90 2.40
CA LEU A 53 2.14 9.12 2.81
C LEU A 53 2.13 9.76 4.20
N ALA A 54 1.21 10.71 4.39
CA ALA A 54 1.09 11.42 5.67
C ALA A 54 0.82 10.43 6.80
N GLY A 55 1.55 10.58 7.89
CA GLY A 55 1.38 9.72 9.07
C GLY A 55 2.06 8.38 8.99
N ALA A 56 2.78 8.09 7.90
CA ALA A 56 3.47 6.80 7.77
C ALA A 56 4.70 6.73 8.68
N VAL A 57 5.00 5.51 9.12
CA VAL A 57 6.22 5.24 9.89
C VAL A 57 7.04 4.20 9.14
N SER A 58 8.35 4.23 9.35
CA SER A 58 9.24 3.24 8.74
C SER A 58 9.08 1.89 9.42
N TYR A 59 9.25 0.83 8.65
CA TYR A 59 9.21 -0.52 9.20
C TYR A 59 10.27 -0.65 10.31
N PRO A 60 9.85 -1.02 11.53
CA PRO A 60 10.78 -0.99 12.67
C PRO A 60 11.80 -2.13 12.70
N GLY A 61 11.60 -3.18 11.91
CA GLY A 61 12.55 -4.30 11.88
C GLY A 61 11.88 -5.64 12.16
N PRO A 62 12.67 -6.72 12.11
CA PRO A 62 12.11 -8.08 12.19
C PRO A 62 11.46 -8.43 13.51
N ASP A 63 11.77 -7.71 14.57
CA ASP A 63 11.16 -7.97 15.88
C ASP A 63 9.80 -7.30 16.05
N TRP A 64 9.41 -6.46 15.10
CA TRP A 64 8.13 -5.77 15.16
C TRP A 64 6.97 -6.70 14.83
N SER A 65 5.88 -6.58 15.59
CA SER A 65 4.65 -7.31 15.31
C SER A 65 3.53 -6.32 15.04
N PRO A 66 2.69 -6.57 14.04
CA PRO A 66 1.54 -5.69 13.78
C PRO A 66 0.55 -5.69 14.94
N PRO A 67 -0.13 -4.58 15.18
CA PRO A 67 -1.23 -4.59 16.15
C PRO A 67 -2.35 -5.50 15.65
N ALA A 68 -2.93 -6.29 16.56
CA ALA A 68 -3.95 -7.26 16.18
C ALA A 68 -5.32 -6.62 15.95
N ASP A 69 -5.53 -5.43 16.50
CA ASP A 69 -6.82 -4.76 16.49
C ASP A 69 -6.89 -3.60 15.50
N ARG A 70 -5.97 -3.53 14.56
CA ARG A 70 -5.89 -2.41 13.63
C ARG A 70 -5.45 -2.90 12.25
N ASP A 71 -6.02 -2.31 11.22
CA ASP A 71 -5.56 -2.60 9.85
C ASP A 71 -4.19 -1.97 9.65
N VAL A 72 -3.35 -2.69 8.92
CA VAL A 72 -1.99 -2.24 8.60
C VAL A 72 -1.83 -2.26 7.09
N VAL A 73 -1.29 -1.19 6.53
CA VAL A 73 -0.98 -1.12 5.11
C VAL A 73 0.51 -0.92 4.94
N LEU A 74 1.15 -1.90 4.31
CA LEU A 74 2.56 -1.80 3.93
C LEU A 74 2.65 -1.14 2.57
N PHE A 75 3.64 -0.27 2.37
CA PHE A 75 3.81 0.33 1.06
C PHE A 75 5.29 0.51 0.71
N ASP A 76 5.56 0.54 -0.58
CA ASP A 76 6.86 0.83 -1.16
C ASP A 76 6.62 1.60 -2.45
N ASP A 77 7.61 1.65 -3.34
CA ASP A 77 7.46 2.44 -4.57
C ASP A 77 6.52 1.80 -5.59
N ASP A 78 6.60 0.48 -5.78
CA ASP A 78 5.87 -0.20 -6.85
C ASP A 78 4.95 -1.34 -6.37
N GLY A 79 4.93 -1.63 -5.09
CA GLY A 79 4.06 -2.66 -4.51
C GLY A 79 4.68 -4.04 -4.42
N THR A 80 5.85 -4.29 -5.02
CA THR A 80 6.40 -5.65 -5.06
C THR A 80 6.91 -6.13 -3.71
N THR A 81 7.69 -5.33 -3.02
CA THR A 81 8.20 -5.70 -1.70
C THR A 81 7.07 -5.70 -0.68
N ALA A 82 6.17 -4.72 -0.78
CA ALA A 82 5.06 -4.62 0.16
C ALA A 82 4.13 -5.83 0.08
N VAL A 83 3.81 -6.31 -1.13
CA VAL A 83 2.91 -7.45 -1.26
C VAL A 83 3.57 -8.73 -0.73
N ASP A 84 4.87 -8.89 -0.91
CA ASP A 84 5.57 -10.02 -0.34
C ASP A 84 5.54 -9.95 1.19
N GLY A 85 5.71 -8.77 1.75
CA GLY A 85 5.61 -8.57 3.19
C GLY A 85 4.23 -8.90 3.74
N ALA A 86 3.19 -8.46 3.05
CA ALA A 86 1.82 -8.75 3.46
C ALA A 86 1.54 -10.25 3.41
N ARG A 87 1.99 -10.92 2.36
CA ARG A 87 1.82 -12.37 2.23
C ARG A 87 2.52 -13.09 3.37
N HIS A 88 3.73 -12.69 3.69
CA HIS A 88 4.49 -13.29 4.77
C HIS A 88 3.79 -13.08 6.12
N MET A 89 3.33 -11.87 6.40
CA MET A 89 2.69 -11.57 7.66
C MET A 89 1.33 -12.26 7.81
N GLN A 90 0.55 -12.32 6.74
CA GLN A 90 -0.71 -13.05 6.80
C GLN A 90 -0.47 -14.53 7.07
N GLY A 91 0.56 -15.10 6.45
CA GLY A 91 0.95 -16.49 6.72
C GLY A 91 1.43 -16.71 8.14
N ALA A 92 1.92 -15.68 8.80
CA ALA A 92 2.37 -15.76 10.18
C ALA A 92 1.24 -15.47 11.20
N GLY A 93 0.02 -15.24 10.73
CA GLY A 93 -1.12 -15.07 11.62
C GLY A 93 -1.64 -13.65 11.76
N TRP A 94 -1.24 -12.74 10.88
CA TRP A 94 -1.67 -11.33 10.93
C TRP A 94 -2.57 -10.99 9.75
N PRO A 95 -3.86 -11.38 9.77
CA PRO A 95 -4.75 -11.25 8.58
C PRO A 95 -5.10 -9.82 8.20
N ARG A 96 -4.87 -8.84 9.08
CA ARG A 96 -5.24 -7.45 8.80
C ARG A 96 -4.12 -6.65 8.17
N VAL A 97 -3.04 -7.29 7.77
CA VAL A 97 -1.93 -6.63 7.08
C VAL A 97 -2.15 -6.77 5.58
N LYS A 98 -2.14 -5.64 4.88
CA LYS A 98 -2.27 -5.61 3.42
C LYS A 98 -1.19 -4.71 2.84
N ALA A 99 -0.98 -4.81 1.53
CA ALA A 99 -0.03 -3.98 0.81
C ALA A 99 -0.78 -2.98 -0.07
N LEU A 100 -0.19 -1.80 -0.26
CA LEU A 100 -0.73 -0.82 -1.21
C LEU A 100 -0.44 -1.30 -2.63
N PHE A 101 -1.48 -1.62 -3.37
CA PHE A 101 -1.35 -2.10 -4.74
C PHE A 101 -0.69 -1.05 -5.62
N GLY A 102 0.34 -1.44 -6.34
CA GLY A 102 1.06 -0.53 -7.23
C GLY A 102 1.97 0.47 -6.52
N GLY A 103 1.95 0.48 -5.20
CA GLY A 103 2.84 1.33 -4.41
C GLY A 103 2.58 2.81 -4.58
N LEU A 104 3.57 3.60 -4.18
CA LEU A 104 3.48 5.07 -4.27
C LEU A 104 3.41 5.54 -5.71
N ASP A 105 4.01 4.81 -6.64
CA ASP A 105 3.98 5.19 -8.05
C ASP A 105 2.54 5.22 -8.59
N LEU A 106 1.77 4.18 -8.31
CA LEU A 106 0.38 4.13 -8.75
C LEU A 106 -0.48 5.12 -7.95
N TYR A 107 -0.16 5.29 -6.67
CA TYR A 107 -0.88 6.25 -5.83
C TYR A 107 -0.72 7.68 -6.40
N GLU A 108 0.50 8.06 -6.76
CA GLU A 108 0.73 9.37 -7.35
C GLU A 108 0.00 9.51 -8.69
N PHE A 109 0.08 8.48 -9.52
CA PHE A 109 -0.59 8.51 -10.82
C PHE A 109 -2.10 8.68 -10.68
N SER A 110 -2.70 8.01 -9.71
CA SER A 110 -4.16 7.99 -9.53
C SER A 110 -4.69 9.13 -8.67
N LEU A 111 -3.89 9.61 -7.73
CA LEU A 111 -4.37 10.50 -6.66
C LEU A 111 -3.43 11.68 -6.43
N ASP A 112 -2.88 12.24 -7.51
CA ASP A 112 -2.10 13.47 -7.42
C ASP A 112 -3.02 14.58 -6.91
N PRO A 113 -2.69 15.23 -5.77
CA PRO A 113 -3.54 16.29 -5.22
C PRO A 113 -3.82 17.44 -6.21
N GLU A 114 -2.87 17.74 -7.10
CA GLU A 114 -3.07 18.79 -8.08
C GLU A 114 -4.08 18.40 -9.15
N VAL A 115 -4.18 17.11 -9.47
CA VAL A 115 -5.12 16.62 -10.46
C VAL A 115 -6.49 16.35 -9.84
N VAL A 116 -6.49 15.77 -8.65
CA VAL A 116 -7.74 15.44 -7.94
C VAL A 116 -8.42 16.70 -7.39
N GLY A 117 -7.62 17.72 -7.04
CA GLY A 117 -8.16 18.96 -6.52
C GLY A 117 -8.44 18.96 -5.04
N GLU A 118 -7.93 17.98 -4.31
CA GLU A 118 -8.06 17.92 -2.86
C GLU A 118 -6.89 17.16 -2.26
N GLU A 119 -6.78 17.24 -0.95
CA GLU A 119 -5.70 16.55 -0.23
C GLU A 119 -5.87 15.04 -0.33
N THR A 120 -4.83 14.35 -0.78
CA THR A 120 -4.84 12.89 -0.92
C THR A 120 -3.83 12.22 -0.01
N PHE A 121 -3.24 12.97 0.92
CA PHE A 121 -2.27 12.47 1.90
C PHE A 121 -0.93 12.06 1.30
N LEU A 122 -0.73 12.33 0.01
CA LEU A 122 0.54 12.08 -0.65
C LEU A 122 1.51 13.21 -0.31
N LEU A 123 2.71 12.83 0.15
CA LEU A 123 3.77 13.78 0.47
C LEU A 123 4.87 13.69 -0.58
N ARG A 124 5.38 14.84 -1.01
CA ARG A 124 6.49 14.92 -1.94
C ARG A 124 7.66 15.61 -1.25
N GLY A 125 8.79 14.96 -1.31
CA GLY A 125 10.02 15.47 -0.72
C GLY A 125 10.78 16.43 -1.60
#